data_9e61bf7f26e3c896cc7fec50b19ff00a
#
_entry.id   9e61bf7f26e3c896cc7fec50b19ff00a
#
_cell.length_a   1.000
_cell.length_b   1.000
_cell.length_c   1.000
_cell.angle_alpha   90.00
_cell.angle_beta   90.00
_cell.angle_gamma   90.00
#
_symmetry.space_group_name_H-M   'P 1'
#
loop_
_entity.id
_entity.type
_entity.pdbx_description
1 polymer ?
#
loop_
_entity_poly.entity_id
_entity_poly.type
_entity_poly.pdbx_seq_one_letter_code
_entity_poly.pdbx_strand_id
1 'polypeptide(L)'
;MATYLQHTIENAPEASKPILQGIQKKLGFVPNLMATMAEAPVLVESYVTMMGIFDKTDLTPTEREIILMTNNRLNGCTYCMAAHTAASKMTGVDPGVLEALRAGTPIADPKLEALRKFAVIINQSRGWASEEQVDELIAAGYTKQTVLEVIAGTALKVLSNYTTHIVHPPLDKAFEPMAWTADMAAE
;
A
#
# COMPACT_ATOMS: atom_id res chain seq x y z
N MET A 1 1.96 19.70 -18.91
CA MET A 1 2.11 18.93 -17.66
C MET A 1 3.57 18.54 -17.54
N ALA A 2 4.13 18.58 -16.31
CA ALA A 2 5.48 18.07 -16.09
C ALA A 2 5.48 16.55 -16.38
N THR A 3 6.44 16.10 -17.19
CA THR A 3 6.61 14.67 -17.48
C THR A 3 7.67 14.12 -16.53
N TYR A 4 7.31 13.10 -15.77
CA TYR A 4 8.24 12.42 -14.87
C TYR A 4 8.87 11.24 -15.58
N LEU A 5 10.20 11.14 -15.51
CA LEU A 5 10.95 10.05 -16.12
C LEU A 5 10.85 8.79 -15.24
N GLN A 6 10.77 7.64 -15.91
CA GLN A 6 11.08 6.37 -15.27
C GLN A 6 12.59 6.16 -15.36
N HIS A 7 13.27 6.36 -14.25
CA HIS A 7 14.70 6.23 -14.20
C HIS A 7 15.15 4.77 -14.30
N THR A 8 16.18 4.54 -15.09
CA THR A 8 16.99 3.32 -14.96
C THR A 8 18.05 3.54 -13.88
N ILE A 9 18.74 2.48 -13.47
CA ILE A 9 19.85 2.60 -12.50
C ILE A 9 20.94 3.51 -13.05
N GLU A 10 21.17 3.47 -14.38
CA GLU A 10 22.25 4.24 -15.03
C GLU A 10 21.96 5.74 -15.05
N ASN A 11 20.71 6.14 -15.34
CA ASN A 11 20.36 7.55 -15.52
C ASN A 11 19.70 8.20 -14.28
N ALA A 12 19.48 7.44 -13.22
CA ALA A 12 18.93 7.97 -11.98
C ALA A 12 19.90 8.97 -11.31
N PRO A 13 19.37 9.92 -10.50
CA PRO A 13 20.19 10.70 -9.59
C PRO A 13 21.14 9.82 -8.78
N GLU A 14 22.39 10.25 -8.56
CA GLU A 14 23.42 9.44 -7.93
C GLU A 14 22.99 8.84 -6.58
N ALA A 15 22.28 9.62 -5.76
CA ALA A 15 21.79 9.14 -4.45
C ALA A 15 20.67 8.08 -4.56
N SER A 16 19.96 8.01 -5.69
CA SER A 16 18.91 7.00 -5.94
C SER A 16 19.45 5.68 -6.47
N LYS A 17 20.61 5.67 -7.12
CA LYS A 17 21.20 4.48 -7.76
C LYS A 17 21.31 3.28 -6.80
N PRO A 18 21.94 3.43 -5.61
CA PRO A 18 22.07 2.29 -4.69
C PRO A 18 20.73 1.78 -4.20
N ILE A 19 19.72 2.65 -4.09
CA ILE A 19 18.37 2.26 -3.68
C ILE A 19 17.72 1.41 -4.78
N LEU A 20 17.76 1.87 -6.04
CA LEU A 20 17.23 1.13 -7.18
C LEU A 20 17.92 -0.22 -7.37
N GLN A 21 19.26 -0.30 -7.17
CA GLN A 21 20.00 -1.55 -7.19
C GLN A 21 19.51 -2.52 -6.10
N GLY A 22 19.25 -2.02 -4.90
CA GLY A 22 18.67 -2.81 -3.80
C GLY A 22 17.28 -3.35 -4.14
N ILE A 23 16.43 -2.52 -4.75
CA ILE A 23 15.09 -2.90 -5.20
C ILE A 23 15.19 -3.99 -6.28
N GLN A 24 16.02 -3.80 -7.30
CA GLN A 24 16.22 -4.78 -8.37
C GLN A 24 16.74 -6.11 -7.84
N LYS A 25 17.65 -6.09 -6.88
CA LYS A 25 18.16 -7.31 -6.24
C LYS A 25 17.06 -8.06 -5.48
N LYS A 26 16.16 -7.34 -4.80
CA LYS A 26 15.07 -7.92 -3.98
C LYS A 26 13.92 -8.44 -4.84
N LEU A 27 13.51 -7.70 -5.87
CA LEU A 27 12.30 -7.95 -6.66
C LEU A 27 12.58 -8.56 -8.05
N GLY A 28 13.83 -8.54 -8.52
CA GLY A 28 14.19 -8.95 -9.88
C GLY A 28 14.03 -7.86 -10.93
N PHE A 29 13.34 -6.78 -10.62
CA PHE A 29 13.15 -5.59 -11.46
C PHE A 29 12.92 -4.35 -10.60
N VAL A 30 12.95 -3.17 -11.20
CA VAL A 30 12.59 -1.91 -10.55
C VAL A 30 11.16 -1.56 -10.98
N PRO A 31 10.17 -1.58 -10.05
CA PRO A 31 8.81 -1.16 -10.39
C PRO A 31 8.75 0.28 -10.89
N ASN A 32 7.92 0.55 -11.89
CA ASN A 32 7.79 1.86 -12.54
C ASN A 32 7.51 3.01 -11.55
N LEU A 33 6.73 2.75 -10.50
CA LEU A 33 6.53 3.72 -9.42
C LEU A 33 7.86 4.10 -8.74
N MET A 34 8.67 3.11 -8.37
CA MET A 34 9.95 3.36 -7.68
C MET A 34 10.98 3.98 -8.63
N ALA A 35 10.96 3.58 -9.90
CA ALA A 35 11.75 4.19 -10.96
C ALA A 35 11.42 5.69 -11.10
N THR A 36 10.15 6.06 -10.99
CA THR A 36 9.73 7.47 -11.05
C THR A 36 10.03 8.21 -9.73
N MET A 37 9.82 7.56 -8.56
CA MET A 37 10.19 8.13 -7.26
C MET A 37 11.69 8.48 -7.17
N ALA A 38 12.53 7.79 -7.94
CA ALA A 38 13.97 8.01 -7.96
C ALA A 38 14.37 9.41 -8.41
N GLU A 39 13.49 10.18 -9.08
CA GLU A 39 13.69 11.62 -9.34
C GLU A 39 13.96 12.42 -8.06
N ALA A 40 13.35 12.00 -6.94
CA ALA A 40 13.57 12.57 -5.61
C ALA A 40 14.17 11.49 -4.69
N PRO A 41 15.51 11.46 -4.50
CA PRO A 41 16.18 10.43 -3.70
C PRO A 41 15.58 10.25 -2.30
N VAL A 42 15.22 11.35 -1.64
CA VAL A 42 14.58 11.31 -0.31
C VAL A 42 13.21 10.64 -0.32
N LEU A 43 12.45 10.73 -1.43
CA LEU A 43 11.14 10.10 -1.52
C LEU A 43 11.27 8.59 -1.69
N VAL A 44 12.10 8.13 -2.62
CA VAL A 44 12.31 6.69 -2.85
C VAL A 44 12.95 6.02 -1.63
N GLU A 45 13.89 6.69 -0.96
CA GLU A 45 14.52 6.20 0.27
C GLU A 45 13.50 6.10 1.41
N SER A 46 12.71 7.15 1.64
CA SER A 46 11.65 7.16 2.65
C SER A 46 10.64 6.03 2.42
N TYR A 47 10.20 5.84 1.17
CA TYR A 47 9.24 4.81 0.83
C TYR A 47 9.79 3.40 1.08
N VAL A 48 10.98 3.08 0.58
CA VAL A 48 11.61 1.75 0.75
C VAL A 48 11.94 1.48 2.21
N THR A 49 12.44 2.48 2.93
CA THR A 49 12.75 2.37 4.36
C THR A 49 11.47 2.10 5.16
N MET A 50 10.41 2.86 4.90
CA MET A 50 9.15 2.71 5.61
C MET A 50 8.47 1.38 5.31
N MET A 51 8.56 0.86 4.08
CA MET A 51 8.14 -0.51 3.77
C MET A 51 8.87 -1.53 4.65
N GLY A 52 10.20 -1.43 4.73
CA GLY A 52 11.00 -2.35 5.54
C GLY A 52 10.76 -2.21 7.05
N ILE A 53 10.35 -1.03 7.53
CA ILE A 53 9.93 -0.82 8.93
C ILE A 53 8.54 -1.44 9.15
N PHE A 54 7.59 -1.22 8.24
CA PHE A 54 6.24 -1.76 8.35
C PHE A 54 6.23 -3.31 8.30
N ASP A 55 7.15 -3.93 7.56
CA ASP A 55 7.33 -5.39 7.55
C ASP A 55 7.73 -5.97 8.93
N LYS A 56 8.20 -5.14 9.87
CA LYS A 56 8.60 -5.55 11.24
C LYS A 56 7.47 -5.46 12.27
N THR A 57 6.27 -5.02 11.86
CA THR A 57 5.11 -5.02 12.75
C THR A 57 4.74 -6.44 13.18
N ASP A 58 4.02 -6.56 14.30
CA ASP A 58 3.49 -7.85 14.78
C ASP A 58 2.30 -8.36 13.94
N LEU A 59 1.87 -7.58 12.95
CA LEU A 59 0.81 -7.94 12.03
C LEU A 59 1.24 -9.10 11.11
N THR A 60 0.35 -10.03 10.88
CA THR A 60 0.53 -11.06 9.86
C THR A 60 0.64 -10.45 8.46
N PRO A 61 1.21 -11.15 7.46
CA PRO A 61 1.21 -10.67 6.08
C PRO A 61 -0.19 -10.31 5.58
N THR A 62 -1.21 -11.09 5.93
CA THR A 62 -2.62 -10.80 5.59
C THR A 62 -3.10 -9.50 6.21
N GLU A 63 -2.86 -9.29 7.49
CA GLU A 63 -3.27 -8.06 8.19
C GLU A 63 -2.57 -6.82 7.65
N ARG A 64 -1.28 -6.92 7.30
CA ARG A 64 -0.58 -5.83 6.60
C ARG A 64 -1.23 -5.49 5.26
N GLU A 65 -1.53 -6.50 4.45
CA GLU A 65 -2.19 -6.28 3.16
C GLU A 65 -3.61 -5.72 3.31
N ILE A 66 -4.36 -6.10 4.34
CA ILE A 66 -5.66 -5.48 4.64
C ILE A 66 -5.51 -3.97 4.81
N ILE A 67 -4.56 -3.53 5.61
CA ILE A 67 -4.32 -2.09 5.83
C ILE A 67 -3.91 -1.41 4.52
N LEU A 68 -2.94 -1.99 3.80
CA LEU A 68 -2.38 -1.37 2.59
C LEU A 68 -3.38 -1.33 1.44
N MET A 69 -4.10 -2.43 1.18
CA MET A 69 -5.07 -2.50 0.08
C MET A 69 -6.35 -1.70 0.37
N THR A 70 -6.78 -1.62 1.63
CA THR A 70 -7.89 -0.74 2.02
C THR A 70 -7.55 0.73 1.69
N ASN A 71 -6.36 1.19 2.04
CA ASN A 71 -5.90 2.54 1.69
C ASN A 71 -5.78 2.72 0.16
N ASN A 72 -5.24 1.74 -0.57
CA ASN A 72 -5.13 1.81 -2.03
C ASN A 72 -6.50 1.99 -2.69
N ARG A 73 -7.50 1.24 -2.22
CA ARG A 73 -8.86 1.30 -2.75
C ARG A 73 -9.51 2.66 -2.45
N LEU A 74 -9.47 3.10 -1.20
CA LEU A 74 -10.07 4.38 -0.78
C LEU A 74 -9.45 5.58 -1.50
N ASN A 75 -8.15 5.50 -1.76
CA ASN A 75 -7.43 6.53 -2.50
C ASN A 75 -7.56 6.37 -4.04
N GLY A 76 -8.26 5.34 -4.54
CA GLY A 76 -8.43 5.11 -5.98
C GLY A 76 -7.13 4.77 -6.73
N CYS A 77 -6.10 4.27 -6.04
CA CYS A 77 -4.81 3.99 -6.65
C CYS A 77 -4.81 2.68 -7.44
N THR A 78 -5.09 2.75 -8.73
CA THR A 78 -5.18 1.58 -9.63
C THR A 78 -3.86 0.81 -9.73
N TYR A 79 -2.74 1.52 -9.87
CA TYR A 79 -1.40 0.95 -9.88
C TYR A 79 -1.11 0.18 -8.60
N CYS A 80 -1.36 0.81 -7.45
CA CYS A 80 -1.07 0.20 -6.16
C CYS A 80 -1.97 -1.01 -5.87
N MET A 81 -3.23 -0.97 -6.30
CA MET A 81 -4.12 -2.14 -6.18
C MET A 81 -3.58 -3.34 -6.98
N ALA A 82 -3.12 -3.12 -8.20
CA ALA A 82 -2.54 -4.20 -9.02
C ALA A 82 -1.26 -4.76 -8.39
N ALA A 83 -0.34 -3.90 -7.98
CA ALA A 83 0.92 -4.30 -7.35
C ALA A 83 0.70 -5.10 -6.05
N HIS A 84 -0.18 -4.62 -5.16
CA HIS A 84 -0.50 -5.30 -3.91
C HIS A 84 -1.32 -6.58 -4.13
N THR A 85 -2.14 -6.67 -5.18
CA THR A 85 -2.78 -7.93 -5.57
C THR A 85 -1.74 -8.99 -5.95
N ALA A 86 -0.70 -8.61 -6.70
CA ALA A 86 0.40 -9.52 -7.03
C ALA A 86 1.17 -9.95 -5.76
N ALA A 87 1.52 -9.00 -4.89
CA ALA A 87 2.20 -9.27 -3.63
C ALA A 87 1.37 -10.19 -2.71
N SER A 88 0.08 -9.95 -2.56
CA SER A 88 -0.85 -10.76 -1.76
C SER A 88 -0.89 -12.22 -2.23
N LYS A 89 -0.92 -12.45 -3.54
CA LYS A 89 -0.86 -13.82 -4.10
C LYS A 89 0.47 -14.50 -3.80
N MET A 90 1.57 -13.78 -3.84
CA MET A 90 2.91 -14.30 -3.55
C MET A 90 3.10 -14.63 -2.07
N THR A 91 2.48 -13.86 -1.18
CA THR A 91 2.56 -14.04 0.29
C THR A 91 1.49 -14.98 0.84
N GLY A 92 0.60 -15.50 -0.01
CA GLY A 92 -0.40 -16.49 0.37
C GLY A 92 -1.59 -15.90 1.15
N VAL A 93 -1.94 -14.65 0.89
CA VAL A 93 -3.20 -14.07 1.42
C VAL A 93 -4.39 -14.88 0.92
N ASP A 94 -5.32 -15.19 1.82
CA ASP A 94 -6.52 -15.95 1.47
C ASP A 94 -7.27 -15.31 0.28
N PRO A 95 -7.63 -16.10 -0.75
CA PRO A 95 -8.30 -15.58 -1.93
C PRO A 95 -9.60 -14.81 -1.64
N GLY A 96 -10.39 -15.24 -0.64
CA GLY A 96 -11.62 -14.57 -0.25
C GLY A 96 -11.35 -13.20 0.39
N VAL A 97 -10.29 -13.08 1.20
CA VAL A 97 -9.84 -11.79 1.75
C VAL A 97 -9.39 -10.87 0.63
N LEU A 98 -8.56 -11.40 -0.29
CA LEU A 98 -8.06 -10.60 -1.42
C LEU A 98 -9.20 -10.10 -2.32
N GLU A 99 -10.18 -10.94 -2.60
CA GLU A 99 -11.36 -10.56 -3.39
C GLU A 99 -12.17 -9.47 -2.68
N ALA A 100 -12.44 -9.64 -1.37
CA ALA A 100 -13.15 -8.64 -0.57
C ALA A 100 -12.44 -7.28 -0.59
N LEU A 101 -11.11 -7.25 -0.45
CA LEU A 101 -10.31 -6.03 -0.52
C LEU A 101 -10.39 -5.36 -1.90
N ARG A 102 -10.35 -6.14 -2.98
CA ARG A 102 -10.47 -5.64 -4.35
C ARG A 102 -11.88 -5.12 -4.65
N ALA A 103 -12.90 -5.85 -4.21
CA ALA A 103 -14.30 -5.47 -4.38
C ALA A 103 -14.77 -4.36 -3.41
N GLY A 104 -14.08 -4.17 -2.28
CA GLY A 104 -14.49 -3.23 -1.23
C GLY A 104 -15.65 -3.76 -0.39
N THR A 105 -15.85 -5.08 -0.38
CA THR A 105 -16.86 -5.75 0.41
C THR A 105 -16.34 -6.16 1.79
N PRO A 106 -17.20 -6.48 2.76
CA PRO A 106 -16.77 -7.00 4.05
C PRO A 106 -15.96 -8.29 3.94
N ILE A 107 -14.95 -8.44 4.79
CA ILE A 107 -14.19 -9.69 4.95
C ILE A 107 -15.01 -10.63 5.85
N ALA A 108 -15.07 -11.92 5.49
CA ALA A 108 -15.88 -12.90 6.21
C ALA A 108 -15.41 -13.14 7.66
N ASP A 109 -14.10 -13.07 7.91
CA ASP A 109 -13.53 -13.14 9.25
C ASP A 109 -13.80 -11.84 10.01
N PRO A 110 -14.52 -11.86 11.15
CA PRO A 110 -14.93 -10.66 11.87
C PRO A 110 -13.74 -9.90 12.48
N LYS A 111 -12.64 -10.58 12.84
CA LYS A 111 -11.44 -9.94 13.34
C LYS A 111 -10.76 -9.15 12.22
N LEU A 112 -10.55 -9.77 11.07
CA LEU A 112 -9.94 -9.13 9.90
C LEU A 112 -10.82 -7.99 9.38
N GLU A 113 -12.15 -8.15 9.44
CA GLU A 113 -13.09 -7.08 9.05
C GLU A 113 -13.01 -5.88 10.00
N ALA A 114 -12.82 -6.09 11.29
CA ALA A 114 -12.61 -5.00 12.25
C ALA A 114 -11.36 -4.19 11.90
N LEU A 115 -10.25 -4.86 11.53
CA LEU A 115 -9.03 -4.19 11.07
C LEU A 115 -9.27 -3.39 9.80
N ARG A 116 -9.98 -3.98 8.81
CA ARG A 116 -10.33 -3.28 7.57
C ARG A 116 -11.16 -2.02 7.86
N LYS A 117 -12.19 -2.13 8.70
CA LYS A 117 -13.03 -1.00 9.11
C LYS A 117 -12.21 0.09 9.79
N PHE A 118 -11.30 -0.29 10.67
CA PHE A 118 -10.45 0.68 11.34
C PHE A 118 -9.50 1.39 10.37
N ALA A 119 -8.93 0.67 9.40
CA ALA A 119 -8.13 1.28 8.33
C ALA A 119 -8.96 2.27 7.47
N VAL A 120 -10.24 1.97 7.21
CA VAL A 120 -11.18 2.89 6.55
C VAL A 120 -11.35 4.17 7.38
N ILE A 121 -11.62 4.03 8.68
CA ILE A 121 -11.79 5.16 9.59
C ILE A 121 -10.54 6.05 9.57
N ILE A 122 -9.36 5.48 9.78
CA ILE A 122 -8.10 6.24 9.82
C ILE A 122 -7.86 7.00 8.51
N ASN A 123 -8.10 6.36 7.36
CA ASN A 123 -7.93 7.01 6.06
C ASN A 123 -8.93 8.16 5.87
N GLN A 124 -10.22 7.89 6.02
CA GLN A 124 -11.28 8.87 5.70
C GLN A 124 -11.37 10.02 6.70
N SER A 125 -11.16 9.72 7.99
CA SER A 125 -11.17 10.73 9.04
C SER A 125 -9.83 11.46 9.20
N ARG A 126 -8.80 11.09 8.44
CA ARG A 126 -7.43 11.64 8.59
C ARG A 126 -6.88 11.44 10.00
N GLY A 127 -7.17 10.27 10.60
CA GLY A 127 -6.71 9.90 11.93
C GLY A 127 -7.66 10.29 13.08
N TRP A 128 -8.77 10.98 12.82
CA TRP A 128 -9.76 11.32 13.84
C TRP A 128 -10.70 10.15 14.12
N ALA A 129 -10.17 9.11 14.78
CA ALA A 129 -10.99 8.02 15.30
C ALA A 129 -11.55 8.38 16.69
N SER A 130 -12.79 7.99 16.98
CA SER A 130 -13.35 8.12 18.32
C SER A 130 -12.80 7.06 19.28
N GLU A 131 -12.97 7.25 20.57
CA GLU A 131 -12.58 6.27 21.58
C GLU A 131 -13.32 4.93 21.36
N GLU A 132 -14.62 4.99 21.04
CA GLU A 132 -15.44 3.81 20.74
C GLU A 132 -14.90 3.02 19.54
N GLN A 133 -14.46 3.70 18.48
CA GLN A 133 -13.89 3.05 17.29
C GLN A 133 -12.54 2.36 17.59
N VAL A 134 -11.75 2.94 18.47
CA VAL A 134 -10.51 2.32 18.98
C VAL A 134 -10.84 1.10 19.84
N ASP A 135 -11.82 1.22 20.74
CA ASP A 135 -12.26 0.14 21.63
C ASP A 135 -12.86 -1.03 20.84
N GLU A 136 -13.61 -0.77 19.77
CA GLU A 136 -14.11 -1.81 18.86
C GLU A 136 -12.98 -2.63 18.23
N LEU A 137 -11.89 -1.99 17.78
CA LEU A 137 -10.73 -2.70 17.24
C LEU A 137 -10.07 -3.57 18.32
N ILE A 138 -9.91 -3.04 19.54
CA ILE A 138 -9.31 -3.77 20.65
C ILE A 138 -10.20 -4.94 21.08
N ALA A 139 -11.52 -4.75 21.13
CA ALA A 139 -12.48 -5.81 21.43
C ALA A 139 -12.48 -6.94 20.39
N ALA A 140 -12.13 -6.65 19.14
CA ALA A 140 -11.93 -7.64 18.10
C ALA A 140 -10.64 -8.47 18.26
N GLY A 141 -9.83 -8.19 19.28
CA GLY A 141 -8.62 -8.95 19.61
C GLY A 141 -7.32 -8.33 19.09
N TYR A 142 -7.33 -7.06 18.74
CA TYR A 142 -6.14 -6.27 18.43
C TYR A 142 -5.62 -5.51 19.67
N THR A 143 -4.48 -4.87 19.54
CA THR A 143 -3.81 -4.17 20.62
C THR A 143 -3.71 -2.66 20.36
N LYS A 144 -3.36 -1.89 21.39
CA LYS A 144 -3.01 -0.47 21.22
C LYS A 144 -1.81 -0.26 20.28
N GLN A 145 -0.90 -1.23 20.21
CA GLN A 145 0.19 -1.22 19.23
C GLN A 145 -0.37 -1.29 17.80
N THR A 146 -1.33 -2.20 17.54
CA THR A 146 -1.99 -2.32 16.24
C THR A 146 -2.64 -1.02 15.79
N VAL A 147 -3.29 -0.28 16.71
CA VAL A 147 -3.86 1.05 16.40
C VAL A 147 -2.81 1.98 15.78
N LEU A 148 -1.61 2.01 16.36
CA LEU A 148 -0.50 2.84 15.86
C LEU A 148 0.13 2.28 14.59
N GLU A 149 0.16 0.97 14.42
CA GLU A 149 0.66 0.32 13.20
C GLU A 149 -0.24 0.58 12.00
N VAL A 150 -1.57 0.70 12.19
CA VAL A 150 -2.49 1.12 11.12
C VAL A 150 -2.14 2.53 10.61
N ILE A 151 -1.76 3.44 11.51
CA ILE A 151 -1.30 4.78 11.13
C ILE A 151 -0.04 4.70 10.26
N ALA A 152 0.93 3.86 10.65
CA ALA A 152 2.16 3.66 9.87
C ALA A 152 1.87 3.11 8.47
N GLY A 153 0.99 2.10 8.35
CA GLY A 153 0.57 1.55 7.07
C GLY A 153 -0.17 2.57 6.19
N THR A 154 -1.03 3.39 6.81
CA THR A 154 -1.73 4.48 6.10
C THR A 154 -0.75 5.53 5.59
N ALA A 155 0.21 5.97 6.40
CA ALA A 155 1.25 6.92 6.00
C ALA A 155 2.11 6.38 4.84
N LEU A 156 2.48 5.10 4.88
CA LEU A 156 3.18 4.42 3.79
C LEU A 156 2.38 4.50 2.48
N LYS A 157 1.06 4.35 2.54
CA LYS A 157 0.20 4.44 1.36
C LYS A 157 -0.01 5.86 0.88
N VAL A 158 0.01 6.85 1.76
CA VAL A 158 0.03 8.26 1.34
C VAL A 158 1.23 8.53 0.44
N LEU A 159 2.45 8.08 0.81
CA LEU A 159 3.63 8.24 -0.02
C LEU A 159 3.45 7.65 -1.42
N SER A 160 3.01 6.40 -1.53
CA SER A 160 2.89 5.72 -2.83
C SER A 160 1.67 6.18 -3.63
N ASN A 161 0.49 6.26 -3.01
CA ASN A 161 -0.73 6.60 -3.73
C ASN A 161 -0.69 8.04 -4.26
N TYR A 162 -0.26 9.00 -3.45
CA TYR A 162 -0.19 10.39 -3.88
C TYR A 162 0.88 10.59 -4.95
N THR A 163 2.00 9.88 -4.84
CA THR A 163 2.98 9.88 -5.94
C THR A 163 2.35 9.37 -7.23
N THR A 164 1.66 8.20 -7.23
CA THR A 164 1.02 7.69 -8.45
C THR A 164 0.00 8.64 -9.04
N HIS A 165 -0.74 9.37 -8.22
CA HIS A 165 -1.73 10.36 -8.67
C HIS A 165 -1.11 11.59 -9.36
N ILE A 166 0.15 11.91 -9.05
CA ILE A 166 0.88 13.01 -9.67
C ILE A 166 1.64 12.56 -10.91
N VAL A 167 2.33 11.39 -10.82
CA VAL A 167 3.29 10.98 -11.85
C VAL A 167 2.72 10.01 -12.88
N HIS A 168 1.57 9.38 -12.58
CA HIS A 168 0.87 8.43 -13.45
C HIS A 168 1.80 7.37 -14.08
N PRO A 169 2.55 6.59 -13.27
CA PRO A 169 3.45 5.61 -13.82
C PRO A 169 2.63 4.54 -14.57
N PRO A 170 3.07 4.08 -15.75
CA PRO A 170 2.42 2.97 -16.42
C PRO A 170 2.48 1.71 -15.55
N LEU A 171 1.48 0.86 -15.67
CA LEU A 171 1.47 -0.41 -14.96
C LEU A 171 2.61 -1.30 -15.46
N ASP A 172 3.33 -1.94 -14.52
CA ASP A 172 4.37 -2.90 -14.88
C ASP A 172 3.76 -4.14 -15.51
N LYS A 173 4.43 -4.73 -16.50
CA LYS A 173 4.00 -5.98 -17.15
C LYS A 173 3.72 -7.10 -16.13
N ALA A 174 4.51 -7.16 -15.06
CA ALA A 174 4.32 -8.14 -13.99
C ALA A 174 2.99 -7.97 -13.25
N PHE A 175 2.40 -6.78 -13.25
CA PHE A 175 1.16 -6.45 -12.57
C PHE A 175 -0.06 -6.39 -13.50
N GLU A 176 0.13 -6.38 -14.83
CA GLU A 176 -0.97 -6.33 -15.81
C GLU A 176 -2.05 -7.40 -15.57
N PRO A 177 -1.72 -8.68 -15.24
CA PRO A 177 -2.75 -9.68 -14.96
C PRO A 177 -3.60 -9.38 -13.72
N MET A 178 -3.17 -8.42 -12.88
CA MET A 178 -3.83 -7.98 -11.65
C MET A 178 -4.47 -6.61 -11.81
N ALA A 179 -4.56 -6.08 -13.03
CA ALA A 179 -5.16 -4.77 -13.28
C ALA A 179 -6.49 -4.60 -12.53
N TRP A 180 -6.71 -3.40 -12.05
CA TRP A 180 -7.89 -3.04 -11.27
C TRP A 180 -8.36 -1.65 -11.68
N THR A 181 -9.64 -1.50 -11.87
CA THR A 181 -10.29 -0.21 -12.07
C THR A 181 -11.07 0.13 -10.81
N ALA A 182 -10.92 1.35 -10.32
CA ALA A 182 -11.85 1.84 -9.31
C ALA A 182 -13.23 1.89 -9.97
N ASP A 183 -14.13 1.00 -9.59
CA ASP A 183 -15.53 1.30 -9.76
C ASP A 183 -15.74 2.57 -8.96
N MET A 184 -15.93 3.67 -9.68
CA MET A 184 -16.46 4.91 -9.13
C MET A 184 -17.92 4.63 -8.79
N ALA A 185 -18.13 3.62 -7.97
CA ALA A 185 -19.42 3.32 -7.41
C ALA A 185 -19.69 4.39 -6.36
N ALA A 186 -20.46 5.33 -6.80
CA ALA A 186 -21.42 6.13 -6.05
C ALA A 186 -21.00 6.51 -4.62
N GLU A 187 -20.70 7.75 -4.48
CA GLU A 187 -20.84 8.53 -3.26
C GLU A 187 -22.16 8.24 -2.52
#